data_faba96a100801c6796996c9acde0d441
#
_entry.id   faba96a100801c6796996c9acde0d441
#
_cell.length_a   1.000
_cell.length_b   1.000
_cell.length_c   1.000
_cell.angle_alpha   90.00
_cell.angle_beta   90.00
_cell.angle_gamma   90.00
#
_symmetry.space_group_name_H-M   'P 1'
#
loop_
_entity.id
_entity.type
_entity.pdbx_description
1 polymer ?
#
loop_
_entity_poly.entity_id
_entity_poly.type
_entity_poly.pdbx_seq_one_letter_code
_entity_poly.pdbx_strand_id
1 'polypeptide(L)'
;MSSIYFFRPYDRELGYLSNFFIIEFKDSNGLEFICSEQYFMYQKCMLFDAKNTELISKIMWEVVPFKIKKFGKQVRNFDESVWEKTRYDIMLDALRYKFGQNEDF
;
A
#
# COMPACT_ATOMS: atom_id res chain seq x y z
N MET A 1 -7.01 22.28 -0.12
CA MET A 1 -6.81 20.93 0.39
C MET A 1 -5.38 20.72 0.80
N SER A 2 -5.23 20.49 2.08
CA SER A 2 -3.88 20.28 2.62
C SER A 2 -3.17 19.07 2.02
N SER A 3 -3.93 18.05 1.63
CA SER A 3 -3.36 16.85 1.07
C SER A 3 -2.55 17.09 -0.20
N ILE A 4 -2.83 18.18 -0.90
CA ILE A 4 -2.13 18.49 -2.15
C ILE A 4 -0.63 18.67 -1.91
N TYR A 5 -0.24 19.13 -0.76
CA TYR A 5 1.17 19.36 -0.45
C TYR A 5 2.01 18.09 -0.57
N PHE A 6 1.41 16.95 -0.39
CA PHE A 6 2.13 15.71 -0.31
C PHE A 6 2.35 15.04 -1.67
N PHE A 7 1.92 15.71 -2.72
CA PHE A 7 2.00 15.15 -4.07
C PHE A 7 2.97 15.91 -4.97
N ARG A 8 3.87 16.63 -4.37
CA ARG A 8 4.90 17.31 -5.12
C ARG A 8 5.91 16.30 -5.63
N PRO A 9 6.09 16.17 -6.93
CA PRO A 9 6.95 15.12 -7.46
C PRO A 9 8.41 15.26 -7.07
N TYR A 10 8.86 16.48 -6.83
CA TYR A 10 10.26 16.73 -6.49
C TYR A 10 10.55 16.54 -5.00
N ASP A 11 9.55 16.32 -4.18
CA ASP A 11 9.72 16.14 -2.74
C ASP A 11 9.55 14.68 -2.39
N ARG A 12 10.68 13.97 -2.31
CA ARG A 12 10.65 12.53 -2.08
C ARG A 12 10.08 12.15 -0.73
N GLU A 13 10.40 12.94 0.29
CA GLU A 13 9.92 12.63 1.64
C GLU A 13 8.41 12.78 1.72
N LEU A 14 7.88 13.88 1.21
CA LEU A 14 6.45 14.11 1.23
C LEU A 14 5.72 13.14 0.31
N GLY A 15 6.31 12.83 -0.84
CA GLY A 15 5.73 11.84 -1.73
C GLY A 15 5.63 10.47 -1.08
N TYR A 16 6.66 10.08 -0.33
CA TYR A 16 6.65 8.82 0.41
C TYR A 16 5.56 8.82 1.48
N LEU A 17 5.43 9.93 2.21
CA LEU A 17 4.41 10.04 3.25
C LEU A 17 2.99 9.93 2.70
N SER A 18 2.78 10.24 1.43
CA SER A 18 1.45 10.13 0.84
C SER A 18 0.91 8.70 0.90
N ASN A 19 1.77 7.70 1.00
CA ASN A 19 1.36 6.31 1.14
C ASN A 19 0.65 6.04 2.46
N PHE A 20 0.89 6.89 3.47
CA PHE A 20 0.28 6.76 4.78
C PHE A 20 -1.03 7.54 4.91
N PHE A 21 -1.39 8.30 3.89
CA PHE A 21 -2.66 9.02 3.94
C PHE A 21 -3.81 8.05 3.83
N ILE A 22 -4.82 8.29 4.63
CA ILE A 22 -6.03 7.48 4.62
C ILE A 22 -6.88 7.94 3.43
N ILE A 23 -6.72 7.25 2.32
CA ILE A 23 -7.52 7.47 1.12
C ILE A 23 -8.01 6.08 0.70
N GLU A 24 -9.27 5.82 0.99
CA GLU A 24 -9.85 4.51 0.73
C GLU A 24 -10.01 4.24 -0.75
N PHE A 25 -9.75 3.01 -1.15
CA PHE A 25 -9.97 2.58 -2.51
C PHE A 25 -10.19 1.06 -2.53
N LYS A 26 -10.69 0.56 -3.66
CA LYS A 26 -10.88 -0.88 -3.87
C LYS A 26 -10.00 -1.34 -5.01
N ASP A 27 -9.53 -2.58 -4.92
CA ASP A 27 -8.82 -3.18 -6.04
C ASP A 27 -9.81 -3.80 -7.04
N SER A 28 -9.29 -4.44 -8.07
CA SER A 28 -10.13 -5.04 -9.11
C SER A 28 -10.99 -6.19 -8.59
N ASN A 29 -10.65 -6.77 -7.45
CA ASN A 29 -11.41 -7.85 -6.83
C ASN A 29 -12.41 -7.35 -5.80
N GLY A 30 -12.49 -6.03 -5.60
CA GLY A 30 -13.41 -5.45 -4.64
C GLY A 30 -12.90 -5.40 -3.22
N LEU A 31 -11.64 -5.75 -2.97
CA LEU A 31 -11.05 -5.61 -1.64
C LEU A 31 -10.81 -4.14 -1.33
N GLU A 32 -11.18 -3.74 -0.13
CA GLU A 32 -11.06 -2.35 0.30
C GLU A 32 -9.77 -2.12 1.05
N PHE A 33 -9.10 -1.02 0.70
CA PHE A 33 -7.87 -0.60 1.37
C PHE A 33 -8.04 0.83 1.86
N ILE A 34 -7.44 1.12 3.01
CA ILE A 34 -7.54 2.46 3.61
C ILE A 34 -6.42 3.37 3.16
N CYS A 35 -5.32 2.82 2.64
CA CYS A 35 -4.19 3.61 2.18
C CYS A 35 -3.31 2.76 1.27
N SER A 36 -2.40 3.43 0.57
CA SER A 36 -1.47 2.73 -0.32
C SER A 36 -0.55 1.78 0.43
N GLU A 37 -0.14 2.16 1.64
CA GLU A 37 0.76 1.31 2.42
C GLU A 37 0.11 -0.03 2.73
N GLN A 38 -1.18 -0.03 3.04
CA GLN A 38 -1.90 -1.28 3.28
C GLN A 38 -1.90 -2.16 2.03
N TYR A 39 -2.13 -1.56 0.88
CA TYR A 39 -2.11 -2.28 -0.38
C TYR A 39 -0.74 -2.88 -0.65
N PHE A 40 0.33 -2.11 -0.42
CA PHE A 40 1.69 -2.61 -0.59
C PHE A 40 1.98 -3.81 0.31
N MET A 41 1.64 -3.70 1.58
CA MET A 41 1.94 -4.77 2.53
C MET A 41 1.10 -6.01 2.26
N TYR A 42 -0.14 -5.81 1.85
CA TYR A 42 -0.99 -6.92 1.43
C TYR A 42 -0.39 -7.65 0.23
N GLN A 43 0.01 -6.90 -0.79
CA GLN A 43 0.59 -7.50 -1.99
C GLN A 43 1.92 -8.19 -1.68
N LYS A 44 2.72 -7.58 -0.82
CA LYS A 44 3.98 -8.18 -0.37
C LYS A 44 3.74 -9.53 0.28
N CYS A 45 2.77 -9.59 1.18
CA CYS A 45 2.42 -10.83 1.86
C CYS A 45 1.90 -11.87 0.87
N MET A 46 1.04 -11.47 -0.05
CA MET A 46 0.50 -12.38 -1.05
C MET A 46 1.57 -12.91 -2.00
N LEU A 47 2.58 -12.11 -2.29
CA LEU A 47 3.66 -12.51 -3.19
C LEU A 47 4.60 -13.53 -2.55
N PHE A 48 4.94 -13.33 -1.29
CA PHE A 48 5.98 -14.14 -0.63
C PHE A 48 5.46 -15.12 0.41
N ASP A 49 4.32 -14.82 1.01
CA ASP A 49 3.83 -15.55 2.19
C ASP A 49 2.31 -15.66 2.17
N ALA A 50 1.77 -16.05 1.02
CA ALA A 50 0.33 -16.05 0.77
C ALA A 50 -0.48 -16.92 1.74
N LYS A 51 0.15 -17.92 2.33
CA LYS A 51 -0.54 -18.83 3.26
C LYS A 51 -0.59 -18.30 4.68
N ASN A 52 0.07 -17.18 4.96
CA ASN A 52 0.10 -16.60 6.28
C ASN A 52 -1.16 -15.76 6.51
N THR A 53 -2.27 -16.44 6.70
CA THR A 53 -3.57 -15.77 6.83
C THR A 53 -3.65 -14.90 8.07
N GLU A 54 -2.93 -15.25 9.12
CA GLU A 54 -2.89 -14.42 10.33
C GLU A 54 -2.27 -13.06 10.02
N LEU A 55 -1.14 -13.04 9.33
CA LEU A 55 -0.48 -11.79 8.98
C LEU A 55 -1.32 -10.97 7.99
N ILE A 56 -1.94 -11.64 7.03
CA ILE A 56 -2.83 -10.96 6.08
C ILE A 56 -3.96 -10.28 6.84
N SER A 57 -4.56 -10.98 7.81
CA SER A 57 -5.63 -10.40 8.62
C SER A 57 -5.15 -9.19 9.41
N LYS A 58 -3.96 -9.27 10.00
CA LYS A 58 -3.40 -8.14 10.74
C LYS A 58 -3.22 -6.92 9.84
N ILE A 59 -2.72 -7.13 8.64
CA ILE A 59 -2.52 -6.04 7.68
C ILE A 59 -3.87 -5.42 7.28
N MET A 60 -4.85 -6.26 7.02
CA MET A 60 -6.14 -5.78 6.51
C MET A 60 -7.01 -5.13 7.58
N TRP A 61 -6.84 -5.52 8.85
CA TRP A 61 -7.64 -4.96 9.93
C TRP A 61 -6.99 -3.77 10.62
N GLU A 62 -5.71 -3.51 10.36
CA GLU A 62 -5.03 -2.39 11.00
C GLU A 62 -5.43 -1.07 10.34
N VAL A 63 -5.64 -0.05 11.16
CA VAL A 63 -6.03 1.28 10.67
C VAL A 63 -4.90 2.31 10.78
N VAL A 64 -3.81 1.97 11.44
CA VAL A 64 -2.67 2.88 11.59
C VAL A 64 -1.59 2.50 10.58
N PRO A 65 -1.30 3.38 9.59
CA PRO A 65 -0.36 3.02 8.52
C PRO A 65 1.03 2.59 8.99
N PHE A 66 1.54 3.20 10.04
CA PHE A 66 2.86 2.80 10.57
C PHE A 66 2.84 1.38 11.11
N LYS A 67 1.75 0.95 11.69
CA LYS A 67 1.62 -0.42 12.17
C LYS A 67 1.52 -1.39 11.01
N ILE A 68 0.81 -1.00 9.98
CA ILE A 68 0.72 -1.79 8.75
C ILE A 68 2.11 -2.02 8.17
N LYS A 69 2.92 -0.96 8.12
CA LYS A 69 4.29 -1.06 7.64
C LYS A 69 5.11 -2.04 8.47
N LYS A 70 4.94 -2.02 9.79
CA LYS A 70 5.64 -2.96 10.66
C LYS A 70 5.25 -4.40 10.39
N PHE A 71 3.98 -4.64 10.12
CA PHE A 71 3.53 -5.99 9.78
C PHE A 71 4.20 -6.50 8.51
N GLY A 72 4.44 -5.61 7.56
CA GLY A 72 5.13 -5.98 6.32
C GLY A 72 6.53 -6.56 6.56
N LYS A 73 7.16 -6.23 7.68
CA LYS A 73 8.47 -6.78 8.03
C LYS A 73 8.39 -8.22 8.52
N GLN A 74 7.20 -8.72 8.82
CA GLN A 74 6.99 -10.09 9.28
C GLN A 74 6.73 -11.06 8.14
N VAL A 75 6.67 -10.57 6.91
CA VAL A 75 6.47 -11.41 5.73
C VAL A 75 7.66 -12.36 5.57
N ARG A 76 7.38 -13.65 5.45
CA ARG A 76 8.40 -14.68 5.28
C ARG A 76 8.76 -14.85 3.82
N ASN A 77 9.93 -15.46 3.59
CA ASN A 77 10.40 -15.77 2.23
C ASN A 77 10.62 -14.52 1.38
N PHE A 78 10.81 -13.38 2.01
CA PHE A 78 11.01 -12.13 1.31
C PHE A 78 12.28 -12.17 0.46
N ASP A 79 12.15 -11.73 -0.79
CA ASP A 79 13.25 -11.60 -1.73
C ASP A 79 13.26 -10.17 -2.25
N GLU A 80 14.27 -9.42 -1.85
CA GLU A 80 14.33 -8.00 -2.17
C GLU A 80 14.41 -7.74 -3.67
N SER A 81 15.14 -8.56 -4.41
CA SER A 81 15.26 -8.35 -5.85
C SER A 81 13.94 -8.56 -6.56
N VAL A 82 13.17 -9.55 -6.14
CA VAL A 82 11.82 -9.78 -6.69
C VAL A 82 10.90 -8.63 -6.28
N TRP A 83 10.99 -8.21 -5.02
CA TRP A 83 10.13 -7.13 -4.52
C TRP A 83 10.39 -5.82 -5.26
N GLU A 84 11.65 -5.49 -5.51
CA GLU A 84 11.98 -4.26 -6.22
C GLU A 84 11.45 -4.23 -7.64
N LYS A 85 11.43 -5.38 -8.30
CA LYS A 85 10.86 -5.48 -9.65
C LYS A 85 9.35 -5.34 -9.63
N THR A 86 8.72 -5.87 -8.61
CA THR A 86 7.26 -5.97 -8.54
C THR A 86 6.62 -4.73 -7.94
N ARG A 87 7.27 -4.11 -6.96
CA ARG A 87 6.65 -3.02 -6.21
C ARG A 87 6.30 -1.82 -7.07
N TYR A 88 7.07 -1.60 -8.14
CA TYR A 88 6.78 -0.49 -9.03
C TYR A 88 5.42 -0.67 -9.70
N ASP A 89 5.16 -1.88 -10.20
CA ASP A 89 3.87 -2.20 -10.80
C ASP A 89 2.74 -2.13 -9.79
N ILE A 90 3.01 -2.60 -8.57
CA ILE A 90 2.03 -2.53 -7.49
C ILE A 90 1.72 -1.08 -7.15
N MET A 91 2.74 -0.23 -7.12
CA MET A 91 2.55 1.20 -6.86
C MET A 91 1.69 1.85 -7.94
N LEU A 92 1.95 1.52 -9.20
CA LEU A 92 1.14 2.04 -10.30
C LEU A 92 -0.31 1.60 -10.19
N ASP A 93 -0.53 0.35 -9.82
CA ASP A 93 -1.89 -0.16 -9.61
C ASP A 93 -2.59 0.58 -8.49
N ALA A 94 -1.90 0.81 -7.37
CA ALA A 94 -2.46 1.53 -6.25
C ALA A 94 -2.86 2.95 -6.66
N LEU A 95 -1.99 3.63 -7.40
CA LEU A 95 -2.28 4.98 -7.88
C LEU A 95 -3.49 4.98 -8.82
N ARG A 96 -3.56 3.99 -9.67
CA ARG A 96 -4.68 3.87 -10.60
C ARG A 96 -6.00 3.70 -9.87
N TYR A 97 -6.02 2.83 -8.87
CA TYR A 97 -7.24 2.61 -8.07
C TYR A 97 -7.63 3.86 -7.31
N LYS A 98 -6.64 4.52 -6.68
CA LYS A 98 -6.91 5.73 -5.90
C LYS A 98 -7.48 6.86 -6.76
N PHE A 99 -6.81 7.16 -7.85
CA PHE A 99 -7.21 8.31 -8.67
C PHE A 99 -8.45 8.00 -9.52
N GLY A 100 -8.64 6.74 -9.89
CA GLY A 100 -9.81 6.36 -10.64
C GLY A 100 -11.09 6.40 -9.81
N GLN A 101 -10.98 6.21 -8.49
CA GLN A 101 -12.12 6.18 -7.59
C GLN A 101 -12.33 7.47 -6.82
N ASN A 102 -11.34 8.33 -6.79
CA ASN A 102 -11.36 9.58 -6.05
C ASN A 102 -11.06 10.73 -7.01
N GLU A 103 -11.96 10.97 -7.94
CA GLU A 103 -11.76 11.93 -9.03
C GLU A 103 -11.56 13.36 -8.55
N ASP A 104 -12.18 13.72 -7.47
CA ASP A 104 -12.05 15.07 -6.91
C ASP A 104 -10.72 15.30 -6.23
N PHE A 105 -9.97 14.28 -6.12
CA PHE A 105 -8.66 14.29 -5.46
C PHE A 105 -7.54 14.84 -6.39
#